data_4f7ad7dbbcee2f0b23081f965bf4120f
#
_entry.id   4f7ad7dbbcee2f0b23081f965bf4120f
#
_cell.length_a   1.000
_cell.length_b   1.000
_cell.length_c   1.000
_cell.angle_alpha   90.00
_cell.angle_beta   90.00
_cell.angle_gamma   90.00
#
_symmetry.space_group_name_H-M   'P 1'
#
loop_
_entity.id
_entity.type
_entity.pdbx_description
1 polymer ?
#
loop_
_entity_poly.entity_id
_entity_poly.type
_entity_poly.pdbx_seq_one_letter_code
_entity_poly.pdbx_strand_id
1 'polypeptide(L)'
;MVDYDRFFQVSLEMLATANRDGYFVDLNPVWTRVLGYPLAELRARPFLDFVHPEDREATVAAAANLHQGVELVRFENRYRHQRGEYRWLSWSAAPPGPDGLLYACARDITPYKEALAQREQALVVSSQFEADYRRVEEELRQRVEAQQDAIHSMSTPIIQVWDDIVTMPVVGLVDSMRAADMKNSLLETVARTRAKFAIVDLTGVDTVDTATADHLLKVMRAVGLLGARCVITGIQ
;
A
#
# COMPACT_ATOMS: atom_id res chain seq x y z
N MET A 1 49.98 8.52 -33.41
CA MET A 1 48.85 7.83 -34.06
C MET A 1 48.03 7.19 -32.94
N VAL A 2 46.73 7.44 -32.91
CA VAL A 2 45.86 6.83 -31.89
C VAL A 2 45.68 5.34 -32.23
N ASP A 3 45.86 4.46 -31.26
CA ASP A 3 45.66 3.02 -31.40
C ASP A 3 44.15 2.70 -31.22
N TYR A 4 43.43 2.71 -32.34
CA TYR A 4 41.98 2.44 -32.34
C TYR A 4 41.66 0.99 -31.98
N ASP A 5 42.52 0.03 -32.30
CA ASP A 5 42.35 -1.37 -31.96
C ASP A 5 42.40 -1.55 -30.44
N ARG A 6 43.37 -0.90 -29.80
CA ARG A 6 43.46 -0.89 -28.35
C ARG A 6 42.21 -0.26 -27.70
N PHE A 7 41.72 0.86 -28.28
CA PHE A 7 40.51 1.52 -27.79
C PHE A 7 39.29 0.59 -27.89
N PHE A 8 39.12 -0.10 -28.99
CA PHE A 8 38.06 -1.09 -29.20
C PHE A 8 38.14 -2.22 -28.19
N GLN A 9 39.33 -2.75 -27.93
CA GLN A 9 39.53 -3.87 -27.01
C GLN A 9 39.33 -3.53 -25.53
N VAL A 10 39.65 -2.30 -25.10
CA VAL A 10 39.53 -1.88 -23.69
C VAL A 10 38.18 -1.26 -23.34
N SER A 11 37.31 -1.03 -24.32
CA SER A 11 35.98 -0.49 -24.08
C SER A 11 35.17 -1.36 -23.09
N LEU A 12 34.40 -0.71 -22.24
CA LEU A 12 33.47 -1.39 -21.33
C LEU A 12 32.12 -1.66 -22.00
N GLU A 13 31.82 -0.97 -23.10
CA GLU A 13 30.62 -1.20 -23.89
C GLU A 13 30.84 -2.31 -24.91
N MET A 14 29.77 -2.98 -25.30
CA MET A 14 29.77 -3.99 -26.35
C MET A 14 29.90 -3.27 -27.73
N LEU A 15 31.06 -3.30 -28.33
CA LEU A 15 31.29 -2.69 -29.64
C LEU A 15 31.20 -3.75 -30.73
N ALA A 16 30.52 -3.41 -31.82
CA ALA A 16 30.31 -4.31 -32.95
C ALA A 16 30.39 -3.56 -34.28
N THR A 17 30.90 -4.25 -35.30
CA THR A 17 30.61 -3.93 -36.68
C THR A 17 29.81 -5.05 -37.31
N ALA A 18 28.88 -4.73 -38.21
CA ALA A 18 28.06 -5.72 -38.92
C ALA A 18 27.94 -5.38 -40.40
N ASN A 19 27.81 -6.42 -41.23
CA ASN A 19 27.61 -6.28 -42.67
C ASN A 19 26.10 -6.20 -43.01
N ARG A 20 25.80 -5.97 -44.29
CA ARG A 20 24.43 -5.90 -44.82
C ARG A 20 23.64 -7.20 -44.70
N ASP A 21 24.34 -8.34 -44.65
CA ASP A 21 23.73 -9.65 -44.59
C ASP A 21 23.33 -10.04 -43.16
N GLY A 22 23.56 -9.14 -42.18
CA GLY A 22 23.19 -9.34 -40.78
C GLY A 22 24.19 -10.16 -39.96
N TYR A 23 25.45 -10.23 -40.42
CA TYR A 23 26.52 -10.90 -39.69
C TYR A 23 27.42 -9.89 -38.98
N PHE A 24 27.84 -10.23 -37.79
CA PHE A 24 28.91 -9.48 -37.14
C PHE A 24 30.23 -9.70 -37.84
N VAL A 25 30.91 -8.60 -38.16
CA VAL A 25 32.25 -8.62 -38.78
C VAL A 25 33.31 -8.56 -37.68
N ASP A 26 33.18 -7.60 -36.77
CA ASP A 26 34.06 -7.52 -35.62
C ASP A 26 33.28 -7.28 -34.31
N LEU A 27 33.82 -7.82 -33.20
CA LEU A 27 33.24 -7.77 -31.86
C LEU A 27 34.37 -7.62 -30.85
N ASN A 28 34.21 -6.73 -29.88
CA ASN A 28 35.14 -6.64 -28.77
C ASN A 28 34.90 -7.73 -27.70
N PRO A 29 35.86 -7.97 -26.78
CA PRO A 29 35.72 -9.07 -25.78
C PRO A 29 34.52 -8.97 -24.82
N VAL A 30 33.88 -7.80 -24.73
CA VAL A 30 32.71 -7.60 -23.85
C VAL A 30 31.56 -8.49 -24.26
N TRP A 31 31.41 -8.80 -25.55
CA TRP A 31 30.35 -9.69 -26.04
C TRP A 31 30.38 -11.08 -25.39
N THR A 32 31.59 -11.67 -25.29
CA THR A 32 31.75 -12.97 -24.61
C THR A 32 31.43 -12.85 -23.12
N ARG A 33 31.81 -11.75 -22.49
CA ARG A 33 31.52 -11.54 -21.05
C ARG A 33 30.01 -11.42 -20.76
N VAL A 34 29.27 -10.75 -21.66
CA VAL A 34 27.84 -10.45 -21.46
C VAL A 34 26.96 -11.60 -21.95
N LEU A 35 27.23 -12.18 -23.12
CA LEU A 35 26.39 -13.22 -23.73
C LEU A 35 26.91 -14.65 -23.54
N GLY A 36 28.15 -14.82 -23.10
CA GLY A 36 28.74 -16.14 -22.83
C GLY A 36 29.26 -16.88 -24.06
N TYR A 37 28.93 -16.44 -25.29
CA TYR A 37 29.38 -17.11 -26.52
C TYR A 37 30.81 -16.74 -26.85
N PRO A 38 31.59 -17.67 -27.46
CA PRO A 38 32.81 -17.31 -28.13
C PRO A 38 32.54 -16.33 -29.28
N LEU A 39 33.43 -15.35 -29.52
CA LEU A 39 33.25 -14.36 -30.59
C LEU A 39 33.13 -15.01 -31.97
N ALA A 40 33.85 -16.13 -32.20
CA ALA A 40 33.77 -16.89 -33.45
C ALA A 40 32.34 -17.44 -33.72
N GLU A 41 31.64 -17.88 -32.69
CA GLU A 41 30.26 -18.37 -32.82
C GLU A 41 29.28 -17.23 -33.12
N LEU A 42 29.45 -16.06 -32.49
CA LEU A 42 28.64 -14.87 -32.76
C LEU A 42 28.82 -14.36 -34.20
N ARG A 43 30.02 -14.49 -34.76
CA ARG A 43 30.31 -14.11 -36.16
C ARG A 43 29.84 -15.14 -37.20
N ALA A 44 29.72 -16.41 -36.80
CA ALA A 44 29.37 -17.49 -37.73
C ALA A 44 27.86 -17.56 -38.06
N ARG A 45 27.05 -16.80 -37.38
CA ARG A 45 25.59 -16.82 -37.53
C ARG A 45 25.04 -15.40 -37.63
N PRO A 46 23.89 -15.21 -38.35
CA PRO A 46 23.22 -13.92 -38.32
C PRO A 46 22.91 -13.46 -36.91
N PHE A 47 23.12 -12.17 -36.61
CA PHE A 47 22.85 -11.63 -35.28
C PHE A 47 21.38 -11.82 -34.88
N LEU A 48 20.47 -11.89 -35.84
CA LEU A 48 19.05 -12.12 -35.62
C LEU A 48 18.74 -13.48 -34.97
N ASP A 49 19.63 -14.47 -35.11
CA ASP A 49 19.49 -15.79 -34.48
C ASP A 49 19.60 -15.73 -32.96
N PHE A 50 20.29 -14.73 -32.44
CA PHE A 50 20.47 -14.49 -31.01
C PHE A 50 19.36 -13.61 -30.44
N VAL A 51 18.59 -12.92 -31.28
CA VAL A 51 17.48 -12.04 -30.85
C VAL A 51 16.27 -12.85 -30.44
N HIS A 52 15.60 -12.44 -29.35
CA HIS A 52 14.35 -13.02 -28.89
C HIS A 52 13.32 -13.01 -30.04
N PRO A 53 12.53 -14.09 -30.24
CA PRO A 53 11.59 -14.18 -31.36
C PRO A 53 10.64 -12.98 -31.49
N GLU A 54 10.11 -12.47 -30.39
CA GLU A 54 9.21 -11.30 -30.38
C GLU A 54 9.90 -9.99 -30.79
N ASP A 55 11.22 -9.88 -30.61
CA ASP A 55 11.96 -8.65 -30.90
C ASP A 55 12.57 -8.64 -32.32
N ARG A 56 12.46 -9.74 -33.07
CA ARG A 56 13.11 -9.89 -34.39
C ARG A 56 12.57 -8.92 -35.41
N GLU A 57 11.26 -8.76 -35.49
CA GLU A 57 10.65 -7.83 -36.46
C GLU A 57 11.10 -6.40 -36.22
N ALA A 58 11.04 -5.95 -34.96
CA ALA A 58 11.52 -4.61 -34.59
C ALA A 58 13.01 -4.43 -34.84
N THR A 59 13.82 -5.48 -34.65
CA THR A 59 15.27 -5.45 -34.92
C THR A 59 15.57 -5.32 -36.44
N VAL A 60 14.81 -6.06 -37.27
CA VAL A 60 14.95 -5.94 -38.75
C VAL A 60 14.56 -4.55 -39.22
N ALA A 61 13.45 -3.99 -38.69
CA ALA A 61 13.02 -2.64 -39.03
C ALA A 61 14.06 -1.58 -38.62
N ALA A 62 14.64 -1.73 -37.42
CA ALA A 62 15.71 -0.84 -36.96
C ALA A 62 16.96 -0.90 -37.83
N ALA A 63 17.41 -2.10 -38.26
CA ALA A 63 18.52 -2.28 -39.19
C ALA A 63 18.21 -1.68 -40.55
N ALA A 64 17.00 -1.83 -41.08
CA ALA A 64 16.56 -1.23 -42.34
C ALA A 64 16.63 0.30 -42.31
N ASN A 65 16.18 0.93 -41.21
CA ASN A 65 16.25 2.38 -41.01
C ASN A 65 17.71 2.89 -41.00
N LEU A 66 18.62 2.15 -40.38
CA LEU A 66 20.06 2.47 -40.42
C LEU A 66 20.60 2.50 -41.86
N HIS A 67 20.22 1.55 -42.69
CA HIS A 67 20.60 1.51 -44.10
C HIS A 67 20.00 2.65 -44.95
N GLN A 68 18.91 3.28 -44.45
CA GLN A 68 18.31 4.48 -45.06
C GLN A 68 18.92 5.79 -44.54
N GLY A 69 19.97 5.73 -43.72
CA GLY A 69 20.67 6.89 -43.18
C GLY A 69 20.09 7.43 -41.86
N VAL A 70 19.18 6.69 -41.21
CA VAL A 70 18.61 7.07 -39.90
C VAL A 70 19.45 6.49 -38.78
N GLU A 71 19.94 7.34 -37.88
CA GLU A 71 20.66 6.89 -36.69
C GLU A 71 19.76 6.11 -35.74
N LEU A 72 20.31 5.07 -35.13
CA LEU A 72 19.66 4.28 -34.10
C LEU A 72 20.09 4.78 -32.70
N VAL A 73 19.16 5.22 -31.91
CA VAL A 73 19.44 5.70 -30.56
C VAL A 73 18.49 5.00 -29.56
N ARG A 74 19.07 4.34 -28.56
CA ARG A 74 18.32 3.67 -27.46
C ARG A 74 17.32 2.63 -27.93
N PHE A 75 17.61 1.92 -29.01
CA PHE A 75 16.82 0.75 -29.39
C PHE A 75 17.10 -0.40 -28.39
N GLU A 76 16.05 -1.02 -27.88
CA GLU A 76 16.17 -2.09 -26.89
C GLU A 76 15.63 -3.39 -27.48
N ASN A 77 16.37 -4.47 -27.29
CA ASN A 77 15.93 -5.82 -27.61
C ASN A 77 16.58 -6.86 -26.69
N ARG A 78 16.07 -8.06 -26.72
CA ARG A 78 16.57 -9.18 -25.92
C ARG A 78 17.47 -10.08 -26.76
N TYR A 79 18.67 -10.32 -26.26
CA TYR A 79 19.63 -11.27 -26.84
C TYR A 79 19.75 -12.49 -25.95
N ARG A 80 19.75 -13.68 -26.58
CA ARG A 80 19.91 -14.95 -25.86
C ARG A 80 21.33 -15.11 -25.38
N HIS A 81 21.50 -15.37 -24.09
CA HIS A 81 22.75 -15.80 -23.49
C HIS A 81 23.01 -17.29 -23.81
N GLN A 82 24.26 -17.73 -23.83
CA GLN A 82 24.64 -19.13 -24.09
C GLN A 82 23.96 -20.13 -23.16
N ARG A 83 23.65 -19.75 -21.93
CA ARG A 83 22.92 -20.59 -20.94
C ARG A 83 21.41 -20.65 -21.16
N GLY A 84 20.87 -19.91 -22.16
CA GLY A 84 19.46 -19.93 -22.52
C GLY A 84 18.62 -18.77 -21.98
N GLU A 85 19.12 -18.02 -21.01
CA GLU A 85 18.48 -16.79 -20.49
C GLU A 85 18.60 -15.65 -21.50
N TYR A 86 17.77 -14.61 -21.34
CA TYR A 86 17.83 -13.42 -22.18
C TYR A 86 18.45 -12.24 -21.46
N ARG A 87 19.28 -11.47 -22.20
CA ARG A 87 19.86 -10.20 -21.76
C ARG A 87 19.23 -9.05 -22.52
N TRP A 88 18.81 -8.03 -21.82
CA TRP A 88 18.35 -6.79 -22.45
C TRP A 88 19.53 -5.95 -22.89
N LEU A 89 19.59 -5.66 -24.18
CA LEU A 89 20.61 -4.79 -24.75
C LEU A 89 19.98 -3.49 -25.23
N SER A 90 20.60 -2.36 -24.89
CA SER A 90 20.27 -1.04 -25.43
C SER A 90 21.30 -0.65 -26.44
N TRP A 91 20.86 -0.36 -27.66
CA TRP A 91 21.70 -0.13 -28.82
C TRP A 91 21.76 1.33 -29.26
N SER A 92 22.93 1.74 -29.72
CA SER A 92 23.14 2.94 -30.52
C SER A 92 23.99 2.57 -31.69
N ALA A 93 23.60 3.00 -32.90
CA ALA A 93 24.33 2.71 -34.12
C ALA A 93 24.25 3.88 -35.10
N ALA A 94 25.32 4.08 -35.85
CA ALA A 94 25.37 5.03 -36.92
C ALA A 94 25.03 4.36 -38.27
N PRO A 95 24.50 5.11 -39.26
CA PRO A 95 24.38 4.63 -40.64
C PRO A 95 25.67 4.08 -41.20
N PRO A 96 25.60 3.18 -42.21
CA PRO A 96 26.79 2.58 -42.79
C PRO A 96 27.79 3.63 -43.28
N GLY A 97 29.06 3.41 -42.95
CA GLY A 97 30.16 4.21 -43.47
C GLY A 97 30.48 3.91 -44.95
N PRO A 98 31.54 4.54 -45.52
CA PRO A 98 31.97 4.28 -46.88
C PRO A 98 32.38 2.84 -47.17
N ASP A 99 32.72 2.08 -46.12
CA ASP A 99 33.05 0.65 -46.14
C ASP A 99 31.80 -0.27 -46.18
N GLY A 100 30.60 0.33 -46.08
CA GLY A 100 29.32 -0.40 -46.07
C GLY A 100 29.01 -1.13 -44.76
N LEU A 101 29.81 -0.94 -43.71
CA LEU A 101 29.63 -1.56 -42.41
C LEU A 101 28.78 -0.69 -41.49
N LEU A 102 27.97 -1.33 -40.70
CA LEU A 102 27.28 -0.73 -39.56
C LEU A 102 28.23 -0.72 -38.36
N TYR A 103 28.28 0.40 -37.68
CA TYR A 103 29.02 0.57 -36.43
C TYR A 103 28.05 0.76 -35.29
N ALA A 104 28.06 -0.14 -34.31
CA ALA A 104 27.12 -0.16 -33.22
C ALA A 104 27.83 -0.32 -31.87
N CYS A 105 27.23 0.29 -30.86
CA CYS A 105 27.52 -0.05 -29.48
C CYS A 105 26.24 -0.53 -28.78
N ALA A 106 26.42 -1.50 -27.92
CA ALA A 106 25.33 -2.03 -27.06
C ALA A 106 25.75 -2.01 -25.60
N ARG A 107 24.78 -1.80 -24.76
CA ARG A 107 24.93 -1.86 -23.30
C ARG A 107 23.99 -2.90 -22.74
N ASP A 108 24.49 -3.75 -21.85
CA ASP A 108 23.62 -4.63 -21.05
C ASP A 108 22.85 -3.81 -20.00
N ILE A 109 21.55 -3.72 -20.22
CA ILE A 109 20.59 -3.03 -19.31
C ILE A 109 19.76 -4.01 -18.49
N THR A 110 20.10 -5.31 -18.54
CA THR A 110 19.39 -6.35 -17.76
C THR A 110 19.35 -6.02 -16.28
N PRO A 111 20.48 -5.64 -15.62
CA PRO A 111 20.45 -5.29 -14.21
C PRO A 111 19.54 -4.09 -13.89
N TYR A 112 19.47 -3.13 -14.82
CA TYR A 112 18.57 -1.99 -14.67
C TYR A 112 17.09 -2.40 -14.78
N LYS A 113 16.75 -3.23 -15.78
CA LYS A 113 15.38 -3.76 -15.96
C LYS A 113 14.93 -4.61 -14.78
N GLU A 114 15.83 -5.46 -14.26
CA GLU A 114 15.56 -6.28 -13.07
C GLU A 114 15.35 -5.43 -11.82
N ALA A 115 16.19 -4.42 -11.59
CA ALA A 115 16.04 -3.51 -10.46
C ALA A 115 14.73 -2.70 -10.54
N LEU A 116 14.35 -2.27 -11.76
CA LEU A 116 13.09 -1.56 -11.98
C LEU A 116 11.89 -2.46 -11.66
N ALA A 117 11.88 -3.69 -12.16
CA ALA A 117 10.81 -4.66 -11.89
C ALA A 117 10.69 -4.99 -10.40
N GLN A 118 11.81 -5.19 -9.72
CA GLN A 118 11.83 -5.40 -8.26
C GLN A 118 11.27 -4.21 -7.50
N ARG A 119 11.61 -2.98 -7.90
CA ARG A 119 11.08 -1.76 -7.31
C ARG A 119 9.56 -1.65 -7.50
N GLU A 120 9.07 -1.91 -8.69
CA GLU A 120 7.63 -1.89 -9.00
C GLU A 120 6.89 -2.93 -8.15
N GLN A 121 7.42 -4.13 -8.03
CA GLN A 121 6.84 -5.18 -7.20
C GLN A 121 6.82 -4.80 -5.72
N ALA A 122 7.89 -4.20 -5.20
CA ALA A 122 7.96 -3.73 -3.82
C ALA A 122 6.92 -2.64 -3.54
N LEU A 123 6.68 -1.72 -4.48
CA LEU A 123 5.65 -0.68 -4.35
C LEU A 123 4.23 -1.28 -4.29
N VAL A 124 3.94 -2.29 -5.12
CA VAL A 124 2.65 -2.99 -5.09
C VAL A 124 2.42 -3.68 -3.74
N VAL A 125 3.43 -4.39 -3.23
CA VAL A 125 3.35 -5.06 -1.92
C VAL A 125 3.16 -4.04 -0.79
N SER A 126 3.90 -2.92 -0.82
CA SER A 126 3.78 -1.85 0.18
C SER A 126 2.38 -1.23 0.19
N SER A 127 1.81 -0.96 -0.99
CA SER A 127 0.45 -0.39 -1.09
C SER A 127 -0.63 -1.34 -0.58
N GLN A 128 -0.48 -2.63 -0.84
CA GLN A 128 -1.39 -3.66 -0.31
C GLN A 128 -1.32 -3.74 1.21
N PHE A 129 -0.11 -3.71 1.76
CA PHE A 129 0.09 -3.73 3.21
C PHE A 129 -0.54 -2.52 3.91
N GLU A 130 -0.38 -1.31 3.33
CA GLU A 130 -1.02 -0.09 3.86
C GLU A 130 -2.55 -0.18 3.83
N ALA A 131 -3.13 -0.74 2.77
CA ALA A 131 -4.57 -0.92 2.65
C ALA A 131 -5.11 -1.91 3.71
N ASP A 132 -4.43 -3.03 3.91
CA ASP A 132 -4.79 -4.02 4.92
C ASP A 132 -4.63 -3.46 6.34
N TYR A 133 -3.57 -2.70 6.60
CA TYR A 133 -3.35 -2.06 7.90
C TYR A 133 -4.49 -1.09 8.24
N ARG A 134 -4.89 -0.22 7.31
CA ARG A 134 -6.01 0.72 7.51
C ARG A 134 -7.33 0.00 7.78
N ARG A 135 -7.57 -1.12 7.09
CA ARG A 135 -8.78 -1.91 7.33
C ARG A 135 -8.82 -2.48 8.74
N VAL A 136 -7.71 -3.07 9.20
CA VAL A 136 -7.61 -3.64 10.56
C VAL A 136 -7.74 -2.55 11.63
N GLU A 137 -7.13 -1.39 11.42
CA GLU A 137 -7.23 -0.24 12.32
C GLU A 137 -8.68 0.23 12.46
N GLU A 138 -9.41 0.36 11.35
CA GLU A 138 -10.82 0.76 11.37
C GLU A 138 -11.71 -0.29 12.05
N GLU A 139 -11.50 -1.58 11.78
CA GLU A 139 -12.22 -2.67 12.46
C GLU A 139 -11.97 -2.65 13.97
N LEU A 140 -10.73 -2.40 14.39
CA LEU A 140 -10.37 -2.31 15.80
C LEU A 140 -11.03 -1.11 16.46
N ARG A 141 -11.03 0.05 15.79
CA ARG A 141 -11.68 1.27 16.29
C ARG A 141 -13.18 1.05 16.51
N GLN A 142 -13.87 0.47 15.52
CA GLN A 142 -15.31 0.16 15.65
C GLN A 142 -15.59 -0.82 16.78
N ARG A 143 -14.71 -1.81 16.98
CA ARG A 143 -14.86 -2.77 18.07
C ARG A 143 -14.68 -2.11 19.45
N VAL A 144 -13.72 -1.19 19.59
CA VAL A 144 -13.50 -0.42 20.82
C VAL A 144 -14.68 0.49 21.11
N GLU A 145 -15.19 1.23 20.12
CA GLU A 145 -16.38 2.08 20.26
C GLU A 145 -17.60 1.25 20.69
N ALA A 146 -17.86 0.13 20.05
CA ALA A 146 -18.96 -0.75 20.41
C ALA A 146 -18.84 -1.32 21.84
N GLN A 147 -17.62 -1.64 22.28
CA GLN A 147 -17.38 -2.08 23.66
C GLN A 147 -17.61 -0.95 24.67
N GLN A 148 -17.19 0.28 24.36
CA GLN A 148 -17.44 1.44 25.22
C GLN A 148 -18.92 1.73 25.33
N ASP A 149 -19.68 1.69 24.23
CA ASP A 149 -21.13 1.87 24.24
C ASP A 149 -21.85 0.77 25.06
N ALA A 150 -21.40 -0.47 24.93
CA ALA A 150 -21.94 -1.56 25.73
C ALA A 150 -21.68 -1.36 27.24
N ILE A 151 -20.48 -0.94 27.63
CA ILE A 151 -20.13 -0.61 29.01
C ILE A 151 -20.99 0.55 29.52
N HIS A 152 -21.17 1.61 28.71
CA HIS A 152 -22.01 2.75 29.07
C HIS A 152 -23.49 2.34 29.27
N SER A 153 -24.03 1.52 28.37
CA SER A 153 -25.40 1.04 28.44
C SER A 153 -25.68 0.14 29.68
N MET A 154 -24.63 -0.57 30.13
CA MET A 154 -24.73 -1.41 31.35
C MET A 154 -24.51 -0.62 32.64
N SER A 155 -24.02 0.62 32.59
CA SER A 155 -23.58 1.35 33.78
C SER A 155 -24.69 1.94 34.63
N THR A 156 -25.95 1.98 34.16
CA THR A 156 -27.09 2.51 34.95
C THR A 156 -28.40 1.81 34.55
N PRO A 157 -28.57 0.52 34.86
CA PRO A 157 -29.79 -0.19 34.54
C PRO A 157 -30.97 0.40 35.35
N ILE A 158 -32.07 0.74 34.66
CA ILE A 158 -33.32 1.10 35.34
C ILE A 158 -34.19 -0.14 35.38
N ILE A 159 -34.55 -0.56 36.60
CA ILE A 159 -35.30 -1.77 36.87
C ILE A 159 -36.70 -1.36 37.28
N GLN A 160 -37.72 -1.87 36.62
CA GLN A 160 -39.09 -1.74 37.11
C GLN A 160 -39.32 -2.80 38.19
N VAL A 161 -39.54 -2.34 39.43
CA VAL A 161 -39.71 -3.22 40.60
C VAL A 161 -41.17 -3.54 40.82
N TRP A 162 -42.06 -2.60 40.49
CA TRP A 162 -43.51 -2.73 40.55
C TRP A 162 -44.17 -1.97 39.40
N ASP A 163 -45.47 -2.11 39.21
CA ASP A 163 -46.18 -1.49 38.07
C ASP A 163 -46.02 0.03 38.03
N ASP A 164 -45.85 0.68 39.18
CA ASP A 164 -45.69 2.14 39.29
C ASP A 164 -44.39 2.57 39.98
N ILE A 165 -43.42 1.64 40.17
CA ILE A 165 -42.12 1.93 40.80
C ILE A 165 -40.98 1.49 39.90
N VAL A 166 -40.08 2.43 39.61
CA VAL A 166 -38.79 2.15 38.93
C VAL A 166 -37.63 2.45 39.87
N THR A 167 -36.58 1.67 39.80
CA THR A 167 -35.33 1.90 40.55
C THR A 167 -34.15 1.99 39.63
N MET A 168 -33.25 2.90 39.94
CA MET A 168 -32.00 3.13 39.23
C MET A 168 -30.84 2.98 40.23
N PRO A 169 -30.19 1.82 40.31
CA PRO A 169 -28.98 1.66 41.10
C PRO A 169 -27.82 2.40 40.46
N VAL A 170 -27.13 3.22 41.23
CA VAL A 170 -25.97 3.98 40.81
C VAL A 170 -24.74 3.39 41.47
N VAL A 171 -23.73 3.02 40.65
CA VAL A 171 -22.49 2.41 41.14
C VAL A 171 -21.29 3.21 40.63
N GLY A 172 -20.35 3.53 41.52
CA GLY A 172 -19.11 4.27 41.20
C GLY A 172 -19.30 5.78 41.10
N LEU A 173 -18.40 6.47 40.43
CA LEU A 173 -18.40 7.94 40.32
C LEU A 173 -19.49 8.46 39.40
N VAL A 174 -20.12 9.56 39.80
CA VAL A 174 -21.14 10.26 39.00
C VAL A 174 -20.56 11.59 38.55
N ASP A 175 -20.07 11.62 37.32
CA ASP A 175 -19.64 12.86 36.63
C ASP A 175 -20.82 13.57 35.95
N SER A 176 -20.55 14.75 35.37
CA SER A 176 -21.58 15.57 34.71
C SER A 176 -22.23 14.88 33.51
N MET A 177 -21.46 14.10 32.75
CA MET A 177 -21.93 13.40 31.55
C MET A 177 -22.83 12.23 31.95
N ARG A 178 -22.38 11.41 32.87
CA ARG A 178 -23.15 10.30 33.43
C ARG A 178 -24.44 10.75 34.11
N ALA A 179 -24.38 11.87 34.85
CA ALA A 179 -25.57 12.45 35.46
C ALA A 179 -26.62 12.92 34.44
N ALA A 180 -26.16 13.44 33.28
CA ALA A 180 -27.05 13.80 32.17
C ALA A 180 -27.72 12.56 31.56
N ASP A 181 -26.96 11.49 31.34
CA ASP A 181 -27.48 10.22 30.81
C ASP A 181 -28.44 9.54 31.76
N MET A 182 -28.10 9.49 33.05
CA MET A 182 -29.00 9.01 34.13
C MET A 182 -30.32 9.75 34.11
N LYS A 183 -30.28 11.09 34.05
CA LYS A 183 -31.47 11.91 34.00
C LYS A 183 -32.34 11.57 32.78
N ASN A 184 -31.74 11.52 31.59
CA ASN A 184 -32.49 11.27 30.37
C ASN A 184 -33.11 9.86 30.36
N SER A 185 -32.35 8.84 30.72
CA SER A 185 -32.83 7.46 30.80
C SER A 185 -33.95 7.29 31.84
N LEU A 186 -33.82 7.95 33.00
CA LEU A 186 -34.86 7.88 34.04
C LEU A 186 -36.14 8.58 33.60
N LEU A 187 -36.04 9.76 32.99
CA LEU A 187 -37.22 10.49 32.48
C LEU A 187 -37.93 9.71 31.37
N GLU A 188 -37.17 9.12 30.43
CA GLU A 188 -37.73 8.28 29.37
C GLU A 188 -38.47 7.06 29.96
N THR A 189 -37.83 6.39 30.93
CA THR A 189 -38.42 5.21 31.56
C THR A 189 -39.69 5.57 32.38
N VAL A 190 -39.66 6.64 33.16
CA VAL A 190 -40.83 7.13 33.91
C VAL A 190 -42.00 7.48 32.97
N ALA A 191 -41.70 8.17 31.85
CA ALA A 191 -42.70 8.53 30.86
C ALA A 191 -43.31 7.28 30.18
N ARG A 192 -42.48 6.32 29.82
CA ARG A 192 -42.87 5.08 29.15
C ARG A 192 -43.68 4.15 30.06
N THR A 193 -43.24 3.98 31.32
CA THR A 193 -43.90 3.07 32.30
C THR A 193 -45.02 3.72 33.07
N ARG A 194 -45.16 5.05 33.00
CA ARG A 194 -46.08 5.85 33.84
C ARG A 194 -45.89 5.63 35.35
N ALA A 195 -44.61 5.37 35.72
CA ALA A 195 -44.27 5.14 37.12
C ALA A 195 -44.61 6.37 37.97
N LYS A 196 -45.17 6.12 39.16
CA LYS A 196 -45.47 7.15 40.15
C LYS A 196 -44.29 7.42 41.08
N PHE A 197 -43.39 6.44 41.21
CA PHE A 197 -42.22 6.54 42.07
C PHE A 197 -40.95 6.12 41.30
N ALA A 198 -39.90 6.91 41.47
CA ALA A 198 -38.56 6.62 40.98
C ALA A 198 -37.60 6.58 42.18
N ILE A 199 -36.90 5.48 42.36
CA ILE A 199 -35.91 5.31 43.42
C ILE A 199 -34.53 5.40 42.76
N VAL A 200 -33.69 6.34 43.23
CA VAL A 200 -32.28 6.43 42.85
C VAL A 200 -31.48 5.88 44.03
N ASP A 201 -30.87 4.72 43.82
CA ASP A 201 -30.14 4.02 44.88
C ASP A 201 -28.62 4.31 44.74
N LEU A 202 -28.09 5.03 45.71
CA LEU A 202 -26.68 5.45 45.78
C LEU A 202 -25.83 4.53 46.66
N THR A 203 -26.32 3.36 47.05
CA THR A 203 -25.56 2.43 47.92
C THR A 203 -24.19 2.06 47.32
N GLY A 204 -24.07 2.07 46.02
CA GLY A 204 -22.81 1.81 45.29
C GLY A 204 -21.96 3.04 44.98
N VAL A 205 -22.25 4.19 45.57
CA VAL A 205 -21.49 5.44 45.35
C VAL A 205 -20.63 5.72 46.59
N ASP A 206 -19.30 5.72 46.41
CA ASP A 206 -18.38 5.86 47.53
C ASP A 206 -18.40 7.27 48.15
N THR A 207 -18.61 8.30 47.34
CA THR A 207 -18.57 9.71 47.76
C THR A 207 -19.57 10.54 46.95
N VAL A 208 -20.37 11.35 47.64
CA VAL A 208 -21.27 12.33 47.02
C VAL A 208 -20.68 13.73 47.29
N ASP A 209 -20.05 14.32 46.29
CA ASP A 209 -19.58 15.71 46.36
C ASP A 209 -20.71 16.71 46.06
N THR A 210 -20.40 18.01 46.19
CA THR A 210 -21.40 19.06 45.95
C THR A 210 -21.91 19.07 44.50
N ALA A 211 -21.08 18.72 43.53
CA ALA A 211 -21.47 18.67 42.13
C ALA A 211 -22.43 17.50 41.85
N THR A 212 -22.09 16.33 42.39
CA THR A 212 -22.95 15.13 42.32
C THR A 212 -24.33 15.39 42.99
N ALA A 213 -24.34 16.06 44.18
CA ALA A 213 -25.58 16.43 44.85
C ALA A 213 -26.43 17.38 43.97
N ASP A 214 -25.84 18.38 43.33
CA ASP A 214 -26.57 19.28 42.42
C ASP A 214 -27.17 18.54 41.23
N HIS A 215 -26.41 17.59 40.65
CA HIS A 215 -26.92 16.75 39.57
C HIS A 215 -28.10 15.89 40.00
N LEU A 216 -28.03 15.26 41.16
CA LEU A 216 -29.12 14.45 41.69
C LEU A 216 -30.38 15.28 41.98
N LEU A 217 -30.22 16.51 42.52
CA LEU A 217 -31.33 17.43 42.70
C LEU A 217 -32.00 17.84 41.38
N LYS A 218 -31.22 18.02 40.34
CA LYS A 218 -31.76 18.26 38.98
C LYS A 218 -32.53 17.07 38.42
N VAL A 219 -32.07 15.85 38.67
CA VAL A 219 -32.79 14.62 38.30
C VAL A 219 -34.12 14.55 39.05
N MET A 220 -34.12 14.75 40.37
CA MET A 220 -35.34 14.74 41.17
C MET A 220 -36.39 15.74 40.71
N ARG A 221 -35.97 16.97 40.45
CA ARG A 221 -36.86 18.05 39.92
C ARG A 221 -37.46 17.66 38.57
N ALA A 222 -36.64 17.10 37.67
CA ALA A 222 -37.10 16.72 36.35
C ALA A 222 -38.12 15.57 36.39
N VAL A 223 -37.89 14.55 37.22
CA VAL A 223 -38.85 13.48 37.46
C VAL A 223 -40.16 14.01 38.09
N GLY A 224 -40.05 14.98 39.01
CA GLY A 224 -41.22 15.64 39.62
C GLY A 224 -42.11 16.37 38.60
N LEU A 225 -41.50 16.96 37.54
CA LEU A 225 -42.24 17.60 36.43
C LEU A 225 -43.08 16.61 35.61
N LEU A 226 -42.71 15.34 35.58
CA LEU A 226 -43.47 14.26 34.94
C LEU A 226 -44.58 13.69 35.87
N GLY A 227 -44.75 14.25 37.08
CA GLY A 227 -45.74 13.81 38.03
C GLY A 227 -45.35 12.62 38.93
N ALA A 228 -44.11 12.16 38.83
CA ALA A 228 -43.58 11.07 39.66
C ALA A 228 -42.80 11.63 40.86
N ARG A 229 -42.85 10.87 41.98
CA ARG A 229 -42.02 11.19 43.15
C ARG A 229 -40.66 10.49 43.04
N CYS A 230 -39.58 11.27 43.13
CA CYS A 230 -38.22 10.71 43.16
C CYS A 230 -37.73 10.60 44.61
N VAL A 231 -37.21 9.43 44.97
CA VAL A 231 -36.61 9.14 46.28
C VAL A 231 -35.17 8.74 46.08
N ILE A 232 -34.27 9.32 46.86
CA ILE A 232 -32.85 8.92 46.87
C ILE A 232 -32.60 8.07 48.10
N THR A 233 -31.95 6.92 47.91
CA THR A 233 -31.59 5.99 48.98
C THR A 233 -30.08 5.71 48.97
N GLY A 234 -29.54 5.14 50.03
CA GLY A 234 -28.13 4.74 50.10
C GLY A 234 -27.16 5.89 50.34
N ILE A 235 -27.61 7.04 50.87
CA ILE A 235 -26.73 8.12 51.28
C ILE A 235 -26.07 7.71 52.59
N GLN A 236 -24.74 7.53 52.59
CA GLN A 236 -23.92 7.28 53.79
C GLN A 236 -23.36 8.57 54.35
#